data_0eb005d7913f74048723adfd4b1e8ac2
#
_entry.id   0eb005d7913f74048723adfd4b1e8ac2
#
_cell.length_a   1.000
_cell.length_b   1.000
_cell.length_c   1.000
_cell.angle_alpha   90.00
_cell.angle_beta   90.00
_cell.angle_gamma   90.00
#
_symmetry.space_group_name_H-M   'P 1'
#
loop_
_entity.id
_entity.type
_entity.pdbx_description
1 polymer ?
#
loop_
_entity_poly.entity_id
_entity_poly.type
_entity_poly.pdbx_seq_one_letter_code
_entity_poly.pdbx_strand_id
1 'polypeptide(L)'
;DYGAEVKVQYDARRTRLHAKAWLFRRHSGFDTAYIGSSNLSRAALLDGIEWNVRLSRVGTPSLLDKFLATFDTYWNSDSFGTYNPDSDRDRLDDALASARGERAGSATISLSGLELRPYPYQQTILESLESERTNHDRHRNLVIAATGTGKTVMAALDYRNLARAAGKQPNLLFVAHRREILQQSLRTYREALVDANFGELYVAGARPERWHHVFASVQALSQYGVENIPADHFGVVVVDEVHHAEAPTYRRILDHLQPAELLGLTATPERGDGTDVRALFDGRTAAELRIWDAINQGLLSPFHYFGIGDNTDLTQVPWSRGRYDEGALSRLYTGN
;
A
#
# COMPACT_ATOMS: atom_id res chain seq x y z
N ASP A 1 30.49 -4.88 29.65
CA ASP A 1 30.35 -3.43 29.60
C ASP A 1 31.35 -2.87 28.57
N TYR A 2 30.88 -2.65 27.33
CA TYR A 2 31.75 -2.24 26.20
C TYR A 2 31.63 -0.75 25.91
N GLY A 3 31.04 0.05 26.82
CA GLY A 3 30.87 1.50 26.64
C GLY A 3 29.88 1.89 25.54
N ALA A 4 28.94 1.01 25.22
CA ALA A 4 27.92 1.31 24.23
C ALA A 4 26.85 2.25 24.82
N GLU A 5 26.51 3.30 24.10
CA GLU A 5 25.35 4.13 24.40
C GLU A 5 24.13 3.58 23.67
N VAL A 6 23.03 3.40 24.39
CA VAL A 6 21.78 2.88 23.86
C VAL A 6 20.67 3.90 24.12
N LYS A 7 19.86 4.17 23.09
CA LYS A 7 18.65 4.98 23.25
C LYS A 7 17.43 4.15 22.86
N VAL A 8 16.38 4.22 23.67
CA VAL A 8 15.15 3.44 23.52
C VAL A 8 13.95 4.38 23.44
N GLN A 9 13.06 4.08 22.55
CA GLN A 9 11.74 4.67 22.52
C GLN A 9 10.75 3.76 23.24
N TYR A 10 10.30 4.20 24.41
CA TYR A 10 9.39 3.43 25.25
C TYR A 10 7.92 3.59 24.85
N ASP A 11 7.56 4.69 24.19
CA ASP A 11 6.18 4.92 23.73
C ASP A 11 5.96 4.29 22.34
N ALA A 12 5.60 3.02 22.36
CA ALA A 12 5.29 2.26 21.13
C ALA A 12 3.97 2.69 20.45
N ARG A 13 3.22 3.64 21.04
CA ARG A 13 1.92 4.09 20.50
C ARG A 13 2.05 5.28 19.57
N ARG A 14 3.07 6.12 19.73
CA ARG A 14 3.24 7.37 18.97
C ARG A 14 4.17 7.26 17.79
N THR A 15 5.30 6.58 17.93
CA THR A 15 6.28 6.41 16.86
C THR A 15 7.00 5.08 17.02
N ARG A 16 7.16 4.30 15.95
CA ARG A 16 8.04 3.12 15.93
C ARG A 16 9.14 3.33 14.91
N LEU A 17 10.38 3.44 15.37
CA LEU A 17 11.52 3.35 14.48
C LEU A 17 11.66 1.91 14.00
N HIS A 18 11.38 1.68 12.71
CA HIS A 18 11.59 0.38 12.07
C HIS A 18 12.76 0.44 11.06
N ALA A 19 13.71 1.32 11.30
CA ALA A 19 14.91 1.42 10.49
C ALA A 19 15.87 0.28 10.83
N LYS A 20 16.38 -0.39 9.82
CA LYS A 20 17.44 -1.38 9.92
C LYS A 20 18.62 -0.83 9.15
N ALA A 21 19.52 -0.20 9.89
CA ALA A 21 20.66 0.48 9.33
C ALA A 21 21.89 0.35 10.22
N TRP A 22 23.03 0.27 9.58
CA TRP A 22 24.31 0.08 10.21
C TRP A 22 25.26 1.14 9.69
N LEU A 23 25.95 1.84 10.56
CA LEU A 23 26.97 2.82 10.21
C LEU A 23 28.30 2.41 10.82
N PHE A 24 29.29 2.28 9.97
CA PHE A 24 30.66 2.03 10.36
C PHE A 24 31.50 3.29 10.10
N ARG A 25 31.81 4.02 11.14
CA ARG A 25 32.75 5.16 11.11
C ARG A 25 34.17 4.63 11.25
N ARG A 26 35.07 5.13 10.44
CA ARG A 26 36.48 4.73 10.44
C ARG A 26 37.38 5.95 10.58
N HIS A 27 38.44 5.83 11.34
CA HIS A 27 39.45 6.88 11.47
C HIS A 27 40.10 7.29 10.11
N SER A 28 40.07 6.40 9.13
CA SER A 28 40.50 6.67 7.76
C SER A 28 39.54 7.57 6.96
N GLY A 29 38.35 7.89 7.47
CA GLY A 29 37.30 8.61 6.77
C GLY A 29 36.55 7.79 5.72
N PHE A 30 36.87 6.50 5.52
CA PHE A 30 36.15 5.61 4.61
C PHE A 30 34.90 5.00 5.28
N ASP A 31 33.97 5.87 5.66
CA ASP A 31 32.73 5.46 6.30
C ASP A 31 31.84 4.67 5.35
N THR A 32 31.12 3.71 5.93
CA THR A 32 30.20 2.85 5.18
C THR A 32 28.91 2.67 5.97
N ALA A 33 27.77 2.79 5.31
CA ALA A 33 26.49 2.44 5.88
C ALA A 33 25.79 1.33 5.08
N TYR A 34 25.01 0.53 5.77
CA TYR A 34 24.11 -0.46 5.18
C TYR A 34 22.70 -0.14 5.63
N ILE A 35 21.75 -0.10 4.69
CA ILE A 35 20.34 0.16 4.93
C ILE A 35 19.56 -0.94 4.22
N GLY A 36 18.64 -1.60 4.91
CA GLY A 36 17.88 -2.67 4.29
C GLY A 36 16.86 -3.34 5.18
N SER A 37 16.50 -4.55 4.84
CA SER A 37 15.52 -5.37 5.55
C SER A 37 16.11 -6.24 6.65
N SER A 38 17.43 -6.41 6.67
CA SER A 38 18.13 -7.35 7.56
C SER A 38 18.04 -6.98 9.02
N ASN A 39 17.52 -7.89 9.85
CA ASN A 39 17.62 -7.82 11.30
C ASN A 39 18.98 -8.35 11.81
N LEU A 40 19.36 -8.01 13.06
CA LEU A 40 20.48 -8.62 13.78
C LEU A 40 20.13 -10.06 14.24
N SER A 41 19.64 -10.88 13.36
CA SER A 41 19.39 -12.27 13.67
C SER A 41 20.27 -13.19 12.83
N ARG A 42 20.62 -14.35 13.36
CA ARG A 42 21.40 -15.34 12.60
C ARG A 42 20.73 -15.73 11.29
N ALA A 43 19.41 -15.90 11.31
CA ALA A 43 18.64 -16.23 10.12
C ALA A 43 18.71 -15.13 9.04
N ALA A 44 18.62 -13.86 9.43
CA ALA A 44 18.71 -12.75 8.50
C ALA A 44 20.13 -12.50 7.98
N LEU A 45 21.15 -12.85 8.76
CA LEU A 45 22.55 -12.62 8.39
C LEU A 45 23.18 -13.79 7.58
N LEU A 46 22.67 -15.01 7.74
CA LEU A 46 23.28 -16.22 7.17
C LEU A 46 22.35 -16.99 6.23
N ASP A 47 21.06 -17.09 6.54
CA ASP A 47 20.14 -18.01 5.87
C ASP A 47 19.00 -17.29 5.12
N GLY A 48 18.78 -16.00 5.37
CA GLY A 48 17.68 -15.20 4.79
C GLY A 48 18.07 -14.50 3.49
N ILE A 49 17.11 -14.39 2.58
CA ILE A 49 17.24 -13.53 1.39
C ILE A 49 16.88 -12.10 1.82
N GLU A 50 17.90 -11.27 2.04
CA GLU A 50 17.74 -9.91 2.54
C GLU A 50 18.30 -8.89 1.56
N TRP A 51 17.60 -7.78 1.39
CA TRP A 51 18.04 -6.68 0.53
C TRP A 51 18.68 -5.58 1.35
N ASN A 52 19.98 -5.33 1.08
CA ASN A 52 20.71 -4.25 1.73
C ASN A 52 21.38 -3.36 0.67
N VAL A 53 21.22 -2.05 0.85
CA VAL A 53 21.94 -1.05 0.07
C VAL A 53 23.19 -0.63 0.85
N ARG A 54 24.36 -0.71 0.21
CA ARG A 54 25.60 -0.21 0.76
C ARG A 54 25.84 1.23 0.31
N LEU A 55 25.96 2.14 1.26
CA LEU A 55 26.42 3.50 1.04
C LEU A 55 27.89 3.61 1.46
N SER A 56 28.68 4.38 0.74
CA SER A 56 30.07 4.60 1.09
C SER A 56 30.50 6.04 0.86
N ARG A 57 31.46 6.51 1.65
CA ARG A 57 32.03 7.87 1.51
C ARG A 57 32.61 8.11 0.12
N VAL A 58 33.15 7.07 -0.50
CA VAL A 58 33.78 7.17 -1.82
C VAL A 58 32.75 7.12 -2.96
N GLY A 59 31.82 6.16 -2.90
CA GLY A 59 30.89 5.92 -4.02
C GLY A 59 29.63 6.79 -3.97
N THR A 60 29.12 7.10 -2.76
CA THR A 60 27.85 7.80 -2.57
C THR A 60 27.93 8.82 -1.42
N PRO A 61 28.85 9.81 -1.47
CA PRO A 61 29.10 10.70 -0.35
C PRO A 61 27.86 11.48 0.09
N SER A 62 27.10 12.07 -0.83
CA SER A 62 25.90 12.85 -0.53
C SER A 62 24.78 12.02 0.13
N LEU A 63 24.62 10.76 -0.28
CA LEU A 63 23.65 9.85 0.34
C LEU A 63 24.11 9.44 1.74
N LEU A 64 25.40 9.23 1.94
CA LEU A 64 25.95 8.95 3.25
C LEU A 64 25.79 10.14 4.20
N ASP A 65 26.01 11.38 3.74
CA ASP A 65 25.79 12.59 4.54
C ASP A 65 24.33 12.76 4.93
N LYS A 66 23.41 12.49 4.00
CA LYS A 66 21.99 12.48 4.29
C LYS A 66 21.58 11.43 5.33
N PHE A 67 22.18 10.23 5.23
CA PHE A 67 21.99 9.17 6.21
C PHE A 67 22.48 9.58 7.60
N LEU A 68 23.67 10.19 7.69
CA LEU A 68 24.24 10.68 8.94
C LEU A 68 23.35 11.75 9.59
N ALA A 69 22.91 12.74 8.81
CA ALA A 69 22.02 13.79 9.29
C ALA A 69 20.68 13.22 9.80
N THR A 70 20.14 12.22 9.12
CA THR A 70 18.92 11.52 9.55
C THR A 70 19.13 10.76 10.85
N PHE A 71 20.25 10.03 10.97
CA PHE A 71 20.61 9.33 12.21
C PHE A 71 20.77 10.31 13.38
N ASP A 72 21.50 11.42 13.18
CA ASP A 72 21.70 12.43 14.20
C ASP A 72 20.38 13.10 14.63
N THR A 73 19.44 13.29 13.70
CA THR A 73 18.10 13.79 13.99
C THR A 73 17.33 12.83 14.90
N TYR A 74 17.36 11.53 14.60
CA TYR A 74 16.71 10.54 15.46
C TYR A 74 17.41 10.40 16.81
N TRP A 75 18.74 10.36 16.80
CA TRP A 75 19.54 10.21 18.02
C TRP A 75 19.32 11.35 19.02
N ASN A 76 19.11 12.57 18.52
CA ASN A 76 18.88 13.76 19.35
C ASN A 76 17.39 14.09 19.56
N SER A 77 16.49 13.23 19.10
CA SER A 77 15.06 13.43 19.32
C SER A 77 14.66 13.11 20.76
N ASP A 78 13.84 13.96 21.37
CA ASP A 78 13.27 13.75 22.71
C ASP A 78 12.39 12.48 22.82
N SER A 79 12.05 11.87 21.69
CA SER A 79 11.32 10.61 21.64
C SER A 79 12.16 9.41 22.09
N PHE A 80 13.48 9.55 22.13
CA PHE A 80 14.41 8.48 22.50
C PHE A 80 15.13 8.82 23.80
N GLY A 81 14.86 8.07 24.86
CA GLY A 81 15.56 8.18 26.13
C GLY A 81 16.83 7.34 26.15
N THR A 82 17.89 7.85 26.78
CA THR A 82 19.09 7.05 27.09
C THR A 82 18.69 5.89 27.99
N TYR A 83 19.07 4.69 27.61
CA TYR A 83 18.78 3.47 28.37
C TYR A 83 19.89 3.19 29.37
N ASN A 84 19.51 3.06 30.65
CA ASN A 84 20.39 2.59 31.68
C ASN A 84 19.93 1.17 32.12
N PRO A 85 20.76 0.13 31.96
CA PRO A 85 20.37 -1.24 32.25
C PRO A 85 20.05 -1.48 33.75
N ASP A 86 20.56 -0.65 34.64
CA ASP A 86 20.36 -0.81 36.08
C ASP A 86 19.02 -0.20 36.55
N SER A 87 18.53 0.84 35.90
CA SER A 87 17.30 1.57 36.29
C SER A 87 16.11 1.37 35.37
N ASP A 88 16.34 1.05 34.09
CA ASP A 88 15.27 1.11 33.05
C ASP A 88 14.84 -0.28 32.56
N ARG A 89 15.36 -1.34 33.17
CA ARG A 89 15.08 -2.71 32.76
C ARG A 89 13.59 -3.05 32.81
N ASP A 90 12.94 -2.76 33.92
CA ASP A 90 11.51 -3.03 34.13
C ASP A 90 10.66 -2.21 33.14
N ARG A 91 11.04 -0.95 32.93
CA ARG A 91 10.38 -0.08 31.93
C ARG A 91 10.52 -0.59 30.50
N LEU A 92 11.67 -1.18 30.17
CA LEU A 92 11.89 -1.80 28.87
C LEU A 92 11.06 -3.07 28.71
N ASP A 93 11.00 -3.91 29.76
CA ASP A 93 10.22 -5.15 29.75
C ASP A 93 8.71 -4.85 29.62
N ASP A 94 8.21 -3.84 30.33
CA ASP A 94 6.82 -3.36 30.20
C ASP A 94 6.51 -2.83 28.79
N ALA A 95 7.43 -2.06 28.21
CA ALA A 95 7.29 -1.56 26.85
C ALA A 95 7.31 -2.69 25.82
N LEU A 96 8.15 -3.69 25.99
CA LEU A 96 8.22 -4.88 25.15
C LEU A 96 6.98 -5.78 25.30
N ALA A 97 6.48 -5.97 26.51
CA ALA A 97 5.24 -6.69 26.79
C ALA A 97 4.03 -5.99 26.14
N SER A 98 3.94 -4.65 26.29
CA SER A 98 2.94 -3.84 25.58
C SER A 98 3.06 -3.93 24.06
N ALA A 99 4.29 -4.01 23.54
CA ALA A 99 4.52 -4.13 22.09
C ALA A 99 4.23 -5.54 21.55
N ARG A 100 4.39 -6.59 22.37
CA ARG A 100 4.07 -7.98 22.02
C ARG A 100 2.58 -8.29 22.06
N GLY A 101 1.77 -7.41 22.64
CA GLY A 101 0.32 -7.61 22.69
C GLY A 101 -0.10 -8.79 23.57
N GLU A 102 0.50 -8.98 24.74
CA GLU A 102 0.10 -10.02 25.71
C GLU A 102 -1.26 -9.74 26.38
N ARG A 103 -2.16 -9.11 25.62
CA ARG A 103 -3.60 -9.17 25.90
C ARG A 103 -4.29 -9.61 24.62
N ALA A 104 -4.81 -10.81 24.67
CA ALA A 104 -5.53 -11.57 23.67
C ALA A 104 -6.17 -10.74 22.54
N GLY A 105 -5.79 -11.04 21.30
CA GLY A 105 -6.49 -10.60 20.11
C GLY A 105 -5.53 -10.04 19.06
N SER A 106 -5.12 -10.90 18.13
CA SER A 106 -4.55 -10.53 16.83
C SER A 106 -3.52 -9.39 16.86
N ALA A 107 -2.25 -9.74 16.94
CA ALA A 107 -1.13 -8.80 16.82
C ALA A 107 -1.12 -8.15 15.41
N THR A 108 -1.88 -7.10 15.24
CA THR A 108 -1.71 -6.19 14.11
C THR A 108 -0.64 -5.18 14.54
N ILE A 109 0.54 -5.33 13.96
CA ILE A 109 1.65 -4.39 14.12
C ILE A 109 1.15 -3.02 13.64
N SER A 110 0.87 -2.11 14.58
CA SER A 110 0.63 -0.70 14.26
C SER A 110 1.95 -0.09 13.80
N LEU A 111 2.04 0.22 12.55
CA LEU A 111 3.18 0.89 11.95
C LEU A 111 3.15 2.38 12.29
N SER A 112 4.31 2.86 12.75
CA SER A 112 4.78 4.25 12.77
C SER A 112 3.75 5.34 13.08
N GLY A 113 3.94 6.06 14.18
CA GLY A 113 3.29 7.34 14.46
C GLY A 113 3.75 8.49 13.55
N LEU A 114 4.19 8.18 12.34
CA LEU A 114 4.36 9.14 11.27
C LEU A 114 2.98 9.33 10.64
N GLU A 115 2.42 10.51 10.80
CA GLU A 115 1.23 10.90 10.05
C GLU A 115 1.51 10.68 8.56
N LEU A 116 0.70 9.83 7.93
CA LEU A 116 0.81 9.57 6.52
C LEU A 116 0.49 10.87 5.78
N ARG A 117 1.51 11.47 5.15
CA ARG A 117 1.38 12.70 4.38
C ARG A 117 1.45 12.41 2.90
N PRO A 118 0.56 13.01 2.10
CA PRO A 118 0.62 12.84 0.66
C PRO A 118 1.89 13.46 0.09
N TYR A 119 2.47 12.83 -0.91
CA TYR A 119 3.45 13.48 -1.78
C TYR A 119 2.77 14.60 -2.59
N PRO A 120 3.53 15.59 -3.12
CA PRO A 120 2.93 16.70 -3.87
C PRO A 120 1.98 16.27 -4.98
N TYR A 121 2.34 15.26 -5.78
CA TYR A 121 1.47 14.74 -6.84
C TYR A 121 0.20 14.04 -6.29
N GLN A 122 0.31 13.36 -5.15
CA GLN A 122 -0.86 12.76 -4.48
C GLN A 122 -1.78 13.85 -3.92
N GLN A 123 -1.21 14.91 -3.39
CA GLN A 123 -1.97 16.06 -2.92
C GLN A 123 -2.78 16.68 -4.07
N THR A 124 -2.18 16.86 -5.25
CA THR A 124 -2.91 17.34 -6.44
C THR A 124 -4.07 16.43 -6.83
N ILE A 125 -3.89 15.11 -6.74
CA ILE A 125 -4.96 14.14 -7.03
C ILE A 125 -6.08 14.24 -5.99
N LEU A 126 -5.74 14.38 -4.71
CA LEU A 126 -6.72 14.57 -3.62
C LEU A 126 -7.51 15.87 -3.79
N GLU A 127 -6.87 16.96 -4.18
CA GLU A 127 -7.50 18.25 -4.48
C GLU A 127 -8.43 18.14 -5.69
N SER A 128 -8.05 17.38 -6.71
CA SER A 128 -8.93 17.10 -7.86
C SER A 128 -10.18 16.35 -7.44
N LEU A 129 -10.07 15.31 -6.60
CA LEU A 129 -11.20 14.56 -6.05
C LEU A 129 -12.13 15.45 -5.22
N GLU A 130 -11.57 16.31 -4.38
CA GLU A 130 -12.34 17.29 -3.60
C GLU A 130 -13.06 18.28 -4.51
N SER A 131 -12.40 18.79 -5.56
CA SER A 131 -12.98 19.70 -6.54
C SER A 131 -14.15 19.06 -7.31
N GLU A 132 -14.02 17.77 -7.72
CA GLU A 132 -15.11 17.07 -8.37
C GLU A 132 -16.37 17.01 -7.49
N ARG A 133 -16.21 16.80 -6.19
CA ARG A 133 -17.32 16.75 -5.22
C ARG A 133 -17.90 18.12 -4.92
N THR A 134 -17.04 19.10 -4.60
CA THR A 134 -17.49 20.39 -4.06
C THR A 134 -17.92 21.37 -5.16
N ASN A 135 -17.24 21.37 -6.31
CA ASN A 135 -17.49 22.32 -7.37
C ASN A 135 -18.41 21.77 -8.47
N HIS A 136 -18.48 20.45 -8.60
CA HIS A 136 -19.19 19.80 -9.69
C HIS A 136 -20.30 18.85 -9.23
N ASP A 137 -20.47 18.63 -7.92
CA ASP A 137 -21.46 17.71 -7.32
C ASP A 137 -21.34 16.28 -7.90
N ARG A 138 -20.10 15.78 -8.03
CA ARG A 138 -19.78 14.49 -8.63
C ARG A 138 -19.21 13.55 -7.60
N HIS A 139 -19.94 12.48 -7.35
CA HIS A 139 -19.66 11.51 -6.30
C HIS A 139 -19.21 10.14 -6.82
N ARG A 140 -19.07 9.99 -8.15
CA ARG A 140 -18.54 8.80 -8.81
C ARG A 140 -17.24 9.16 -9.50
N ASN A 141 -16.12 8.91 -8.84
CA ASN A 141 -14.81 9.40 -9.24
C ASN A 141 -13.86 8.26 -9.63
N LEU A 142 -13.17 8.42 -10.75
CA LEU A 142 -12.14 7.50 -11.23
C LEU A 142 -10.76 8.15 -11.12
N VAL A 143 -9.83 7.47 -10.48
CA VAL A 143 -8.41 7.83 -10.47
C VAL A 143 -7.62 6.81 -11.29
N ILE A 144 -6.98 7.28 -12.33
CA ILE A 144 -6.07 6.51 -13.16
C ILE A 144 -4.66 6.85 -12.72
N ALA A 145 -3.96 5.90 -12.10
CA ALA A 145 -2.61 6.14 -11.64
C ALA A 145 -1.74 4.89 -11.81
N ALA A 146 -0.52 5.07 -12.31
CA ALA A 146 0.41 3.99 -12.58
C ALA A 146 0.65 3.11 -11.33
N THR A 147 0.96 1.84 -11.54
CA THR A 147 1.36 0.94 -10.45
C THR A 147 2.61 1.49 -9.76
N GLY A 148 2.64 1.45 -8.43
CA GLY A 148 3.75 1.99 -7.64
C GLY A 148 3.60 3.46 -7.21
N THR A 149 2.59 4.21 -7.71
CA THR A 149 2.33 5.60 -7.31
C THR A 149 1.51 5.77 -6.05
N GLY A 150 1.15 4.67 -5.36
CA GLY A 150 0.44 4.72 -4.08
C GLY A 150 -1.07 4.95 -4.20
N LYS A 151 -1.74 4.34 -5.17
CA LYS A 151 -3.22 4.40 -5.32
C LYS A 151 -3.96 4.14 -4.01
N THR A 152 -3.59 3.08 -3.30
CA THR A 152 -4.21 2.73 -2.00
C THR A 152 -3.99 3.79 -0.93
N VAL A 153 -2.81 4.42 -0.93
CA VAL A 153 -2.50 5.54 -0.02
C VAL A 153 -3.40 6.73 -0.32
N MET A 154 -3.56 7.08 -1.60
CA MET A 154 -4.46 8.15 -2.02
C MET A 154 -5.91 7.88 -1.60
N ALA A 155 -6.42 6.65 -1.81
CA ALA A 155 -7.76 6.28 -1.39
C ALA A 155 -7.95 6.35 0.14
N ALA A 156 -6.95 5.95 0.93
CA ALA A 156 -7.00 6.03 2.39
C ALA A 156 -6.97 7.48 2.89
N LEU A 157 -6.17 8.34 2.26
CA LEU A 157 -6.11 9.77 2.57
C LEU A 157 -7.41 10.49 2.14
N ASP A 158 -7.97 10.13 1.00
CA ASP A 158 -9.25 10.64 0.52
C ASP A 158 -10.38 10.29 1.50
N TYR A 159 -10.46 9.02 1.92
CA TYR A 159 -11.41 8.60 2.94
C TYR A 159 -11.23 9.35 4.27
N ARG A 160 -9.97 9.57 4.71
CA ARG A 160 -9.68 10.38 5.89
C ARG A 160 -10.23 11.79 5.78
N ASN A 161 -10.09 12.42 4.60
CA ASN A 161 -10.60 13.76 4.34
C ASN A 161 -12.14 13.78 4.35
N LEU A 162 -12.79 12.80 3.73
CA LEU A 162 -14.25 12.63 3.78
C LEU A 162 -14.76 12.44 5.21
N ALA A 163 -14.11 11.61 6.00
CA ALA A 163 -14.46 11.39 7.41
C ALA A 163 -14.30 12.66 8.24
N ARG A 164 -13.25 13.44 8.01
CA ARG A 164 -13.04 14.74 8.68
C ARG A 164 -14.11 15.76 8.29
N ALA A 165 -14.44 15.88 7.02
CA ALA A 165 -15.47 16.78 6.52
C ALA A 165 -16.86 16.41 7.06
N ALA A 166 -17.17 15.12 7.15
CA ALA A 166 -18.45 14.63 7.68
C ALA A 166 -18.53 14.65 9.22
N GLY A 167 -17.42 14.89 9.93
CA GLY A 167 -17.35 14.82 11.40
C GLY A 167 -17.57 13.41 11.98
N LYS A 168 -17.59 12.38 11.14
CA LYS A 168 -17.74 10.97 11.50
C LYS A 168 -17.13 10.08 10.42
N GLN A 169 -16.79 8.85 10.77
CA GLN A 169 -16.35 7.84 9.80
C GLN A 169 -17.55 7.20 9.10
N PRO A 170 -17.81 7.46 7.80
CA PRO A 170 -18.87 6.77 7.07
C PRO A 170 -18.53 5.29 6.91
N ASN A 171 -19.55 4.43 6.79
CA ASN A 171 -19.31 3.02 6.50
C ASN A 171 -18.54 2.88 5.17
N LEU A 172 -17.50 2.06 5.16
CA LEU A 172 -16.60 1.87 4.03
C LEU A 172 -16.66 0.44 3.52
N LEU A 173 -16.78 0.28 2.21
CA LEU A 173 -16.47 -0.97 1.52
C LEU A 173 -15.27 -0.76 0.57
N PHE A 174 -14.19 -1.48 0.81
CA PHE A 174 -13.05 -1.57 -0.09
C PHE A 174 -13.08 -2.92 -0.81
N VAL A 175 -13.13 -2.90 -2.13
CA VAL A 175 -13.26 -4.11 -2.97
C VAL A 175 -11.99 -4.33 -3.78
N ALA A 176 -11.43 -5.52 -3.72
CA ALA A 176 -10.34 -5.97 -4.58
C ALA A 176 -10.46 -7.48 -4.85
N HIS A 177 -9.66 -7.99 -5.79
CA HIS A 177 -9.74 -9.41 -6.18
C HIS A 177 -8.78 -10.32 -5.41
N ARG A 178 -7.72 -9.78 -4.80
CA ARG A 178 -6.68 -10.55 -4.10
C ARG A 178 -6.66 -10.26 -2.60
N ARG A 179 -6.49 -11.32 -1.82
CA ARG A 179 -6.38 -11.24 -0.36
C ARG A 179 -5.21 -10.36 0.09
N GLU A 180 -4.07 -10.49 -0.57
CA GLU A 180 -2.85 -9.74 -0.23
C GLU A 180 -3.06 -8.23 -0.40
N ILE A 181 -3.75 -7.82 -1.47
CA ILE A 181 -4.12 -6.42 -1.71
C ILE A 181 -5.03 -5.92 -0.59
N LEU A 182 -6.05 -6.69 -0.22
CA LEU A 182 -6.98 -6.32 0.85
C LEU A 182 -6.29 -6.19 2.21
N GLN A 183 -5.37 -7.09 2.54
CA GLN A 183 -4.58 -7.01 3.77
C GLN A 183 -3.66 -5.79 3.79
N GLN A 184 -3.01 -5.49 2.67
CA GLN A 184 -2.19 -4.30 2.51
C GLN A 184 -3.02 -3.03 2.60
N SER A 185 -4.18 -2.98 1.91
CA SER A 185 -5.09 -1.84 1.93
C SER A 185 -5.62 -1.57 3.33
N LEU A 186 -6.09 -2.59 4.04
CA LEU A 186 -6.53 -2.47 5.43
C LEU A 186 -5.44 -1.87 6.33
N ARG A 187 -4.18 -2.33 6.16
CA ARG A 187 -3.04 -1.78 6.90
C ARG A 187 -2.83 -0.29 6.57
N THR A 188 -2.85 0.07 5.29
CA THR A 188 -2.69 1.45 4.84
C THR A 188 -3.79 2.37 5.39
N TYR A 189 -5.04 1.91 5.43
CA TYR A 189 -6.14 2.68 6.03
C TYR A 189 -5.95 2.86 7.54
N ARG A 190 -5.54 1.82 8.26
CA ARG A 190 -5.22 1.92 9.69
C ARG A 190 -4.11 2.92 9.97
N GLU A 191 -3.09 2.97 9.13
CA GLU A 191 -2.01 3.95 9.20
C GLU A 191 -2.50 5.37 8.89
N ALA A 192 -3.28 5.54 7.83
CA ALA A 192 -3.80 6.85 7.42
C ALA A 192 -4.75 7.46 8.46
N LEU A 193 -5.54 6.62 9.12
CA LEU A 193 -6.52 7.03 10.13
C LEU A 193 -5.95 7.05 11.55
N VAL A 194 -4.74 6.51 11.74
CA VAL A 194 -4.12 6.31 13.06
C VAL A 194 -5.03 5.48 13.98
N ASP A 195 -5.71 4.47 13.40
CA ASP A 195 -6.64 3.59 14.10
C ASP A 195 -6.32 2.13 13.79
N ALA A 196 -5.68 1.44 14.73
CA ALA A 196 -5.30 0.03 14.59
C ALA A 196 -6.51 -0.93 14.53
N ASN A 197 -7.66 -0.51 15.02
CA ASN A 197 -8.88 -1.31 15.05
C ASN A 197 -9.81 -1.04 13.86
N PHE A 198 -9.43 -0.12 12.97
CA PHE A 198 -10.22 0.19 11.79
C PHE A 198 -10.32 -1.01 10.86
N GLY A 199 -11.55 -1.29 10.42
CA GLY A 199 -11.84 -2.20 9.33
C GLY A 199 -11.66 -3.69 9.62
N GLU A 200 -12.40 -4.48 8.88
CA GLU A 200 -12.47 -5.94 8.97
C GLU A 200 -12.24 -6.55 7.58
N LEU A 201 -11.56 -7.70 7.52
CA LEU A 201 -11.37 -8.45 6.27
C LEU A 201 -12.58 -9.35 5.99
N TYR A 202 -12.99 -9.36 4.72
CA TYR A 202 -13.95 -10.34 4.20
C TYR A 202 -13.36 -11.11 3.02
N VAL A 203 -12.75 -12.23 3.32
CA VAL A 203 -12.10 -13.14 2.38
C VAL A 203 -12.35 -14.59 2.81
N ALA A 204 -11.97 -15.57 1.98
CA ALA A 204 -12.06 -16.97 2.38
C ALA A 204 -11.39 -17.18 3.76
N GLY A 205 -12.17 -17.68 4.73
CA GLY A 205 -11.72 -17.95 6.09
C GLY A 205 -11.78 -16.75 7.05
N ALA A 206 -12.24 -15.55 6.62
CA ALA A 206 -12.47 -14.41 7.49
C ALA A 206 -13.76 -13.70 7.11
N ARG A 207 -14.64 -13.48 8.08
CA ARG A 207 -15.93 -12.80 7.91
C ARG A 207 -16.03 -11.62 8.87
N PRO A 208 -16.52 -10.44 8.42
CA PRO A 208 -16.73 -9.30 9.30
C PRO A 208 -17.82 -9.56 10.32
N GLU A 209 -17.64 -9.01 11.53
CA GLU A 209 -18.61 -9.05 12.61
C GLU A 209 -19.50 -7.81 12.62
N ARG A 210 -18.89 -6.63 12.41
CA ARG A 210 -19.57 -5.32 12.56
C ARG A 210 -20.07 -4.73 11.26
N TRP A 211 -19.47 -5.09 10.13
CA TRP A 211 -19.85 -4.60 8.79
C TRP A 211 -19.77 -3.08 8.57
N HIS A 212 -19.07 -2.34 9.44
CA HIS A 212 -18.94 -0.89 9.28
C HIS A 212 -17.89 -0.50 8.24
N HIS A 213 -16.71 -1.10 8.34
CA HIS A 213 -15.60 -0.83 7.43
C HIS A 213 -15.04 -2.17 6.94
N VAL A 214 -15.39 -2.55 5.73
CA VAL A 214 -15.13 -3.92 5.22
C VAL A 214 -14.17 -3.88 4.04
N PHE A 215 -13.13 -4.69 4.11
CA PHE A 215 -12.19 -4.94 3.03
C PHE A 215 -12.48 -6.32 2.44
N ALA A 216 -13.20 -6.35 1.33
CA ALA A 216 -13.81 -7.56 0.81
C ALA A 216 -13.24 -8.00 -0.53
N SER A 217 -13.07 -9.31 -0.70
CA SER A 217 -12.86 -9.86 -2.04
C SER A 217 -14.18 -9.92 -2.79
N VAL A 218 -14.11 -9.68 -4.12
CA VAL A 218 -15.28 -9.79 -5.01
C VAL A 218 -15.96 -11.15 -4.87
N GLN A 219 -15.14 -12.21 -4.73
CA GLN A 219 -15.63 -13.59 -4.59
C GLN A 219 -16.42 -13.78 -3.29
N ALA A 220 -15.92 -13.22 -2.16
CA ALA A 220 -16.62 -13.33 -0.88
C ALA A 220 -17.95 -12.57 -0.89
N LEU A 221 -17.99 -11.35 -1.48
CA LEU A 221 -19.22 -10.59 -1.65
C LEU A 221 -20.21 -11.30 -2.57
N SER A 222 -19.74 -11.86 -3.68
CA SER A 222 -20.58 -12.62 -4.61
C SER A 222 -21.17 -13.87 -3.97
N GLN A 223 -20.36 -14.58 -3.15
CA GLN A 223 -20.81 -15.78 -2.44
C GLN A 223 -21.81 -15.47 -1.32
N TYR A 224 -21.64 -14.34 -0.66
CA TYR A 224 -22.58 -13.86 0.37
C TYR A 224 -23.92 -13.45 -0.24
N GLY A 225 -23.91 -12.95 -1.46
CA GLY A 225 -25.02 -12.29 -2.10
C GLY A 225 -25.07 -10.82 -1.70
N VAL A 226 -24.60 -9.95 -2.57
CA VAL A 226 -24.55 -8.50 -2.29
C VAL A 226 -25.93 -7.93 -1.95
N GLU A 227 -26.99 -8.55 -2.44
CA GLU A 227 -28.39 -8.18 -2.19
C GLU A 227 -28.81 -8.35 -0.73
N ASN A 228 -28.05 -9.11 0.06
CA ASN A 228 -28.26 -9.22 1.51
C ASN A 228 -27.73 -7.99 2.28
N ILE A 229 -27.04 -7.08 1.60
CA ILE A 229 -26.54 -5.84 2.17
C ILE A 229 -27.48 -4.72 1.71
N PRO A 230 -28.01 -3.86 2.59
CA PRO A 230 -28.78 -2.69 2.17
C PRO A 230 -28.00 -1.83 1.17
N ALA A 231 -28.64 -1.35 0.13
CA ALA A 231 -27.98 -0.65 -0.97
C ALA A 231 -27.20 0.61 -0.51
N ASP A 232 -27.68 1.27 0.53
CA ASP A 232 -27.16 2.49 1.16
C ASP A 232 -26.27 2.22 2.40
N HIS A 233 -25.99 0.94 2.70
CA HIS A 233 -25.26 0.57 3.92
C HIS A 233 -23.86 1.17 3.96
N PHE A 234 -23.16 1.19 2.84
CA PHE A 234 -21.83 1.77 2.73
C PHE A 234 -21.92 3.18 2.14
N GLY A 235 -21.53 4.17 2.95
CA GLY A 235 -21.49 5.57 2.49
C GLY A 235 -20.32 5.81 1.52
N VAL A 236 -19.24 5.05 1.62
CA VAL A 236 -18.09 5.12 0.74
C VAL A 236 -17.77 3.73 0.19
N VAL A 237 -17.67 3.62 -1.13
CA VAL A 237 -17.22 2.39 -1.81
C VAL A 237 -15.97 2.69 -2.61
N VAL A 238 -14.92 1.92 -2.40
CA VAL A 238 -13.66 1.99 -3.14
C VAL A 238 -13.45 0.69 -3.89
N VAL A 239 -13.20 0.76 -5.18
CA VAL A 239 -12.94 -0.40 -6.04
C VAL A 239 -11.53 -0.31 -6.59
N ASP A 240 -10.66 -1.19 -6.13
CA ASP A 240 -9.29 -1.28 -6.65
C ASP A 240 -9.23 -2.18 -7.88
N GLU A 241 -8.32 -1.83 -8.82
CA GLU A 241 -8.19 -2.48 -10.12
C GLU A 241 -9.54 -2.56 -10.87
N VAL A 242 -10.23 -1.41 -10.91
CA VAL A 242 -11.60 -1.32 -11.45
C VAL A 242 -11.73 -1.72 -12.93
N HIS A 243 -10.62 -1.88 -13.64
CA HIS A 243 -10.62 -2.44 -15.01
C HIS A 243 -11.14 -3.89 -15.06
N HIS A 244 -11.26 -4.58 -13.92
CA HIS A 244 -11.96 -5.86 -13.81
C HIS A 244 -13.47 -5.71 -13.57
N ALA A 245 -13.98 -4.48 -13.37
CA ALA A 245 -15.37 -4.23 -12.95
C ALA A 245 -16.45 -4.64 -13.96
N GLU A 246 -16.09 -4.89 -15.19
CA GLU A 246 -17.01 -5.44 -16.21
C GLU A 246 -17.27 -6.95 -16.06
N ALA A 247 -16.50 -7.65 -15.23
CA ALA A 247 -16.88 -9.01 -14.86
C ALA A 247 -18.26 -9.00 -14.18
N PRO A 248 -19.17 -9.95 -14.53
CA PRO A 248 -20.55 -9.94 -14.03
C PRO A 248 -20.67 -9.80 -12.51
N THR A 249 -19.68 -10.32 -11.77
CA THR A 249 -19.60 -10.25 -10.31
C THR A 249 -19.35 -8.84 -9.78
N TYR A 250 -18.47 -8.08 -10.42
CA TYR A 250 -18.22 -6.67 -10.05
C TYR A 250 -19.41 -5.78 -10.41
N ARG A 251 -19.94 -5.98 -11.60
CA ARG A 251 -21.08 -5.22 -12.10
C ARG A 251 -22.27 -5.35 -11.16
N ARG A 252 -22.58 -6.58 -10.75
CA ARG A 252 -23.64 -6.85 -9.76
C ARG A 252 -23.45 -6.09 -8.44
N ILE A 253 -22.22 -5.95 -7.96
CA ILE A 253 -21.90 -5.19 -6.74
C ILE A 253 -22.14 -3.70 -6.97
N LEU A 254 -21.65 -3.14 -8.09
CA LEU A 254 -21.77 -1.72 -8.40
C LEU A 254 -23.18 -1.29 -8.78
N ASP A 255 -23.98 -2.19 -9.39
CA ASP A 255 -25.36 -1.92 -9.75
C ASP A 255 -26.30 -1.96 -8.51
N HIS A 256 -25.94 -2.78 -7.50
CA HIS A 256 -26.75 -2.92 -6.29
C HIS A 256 -26.47 -1.81 -5.28
N LEU A 257 -25.18 -1.50 -5.03
CA LEU A 257 -24.80 -0.54 -4.00
C LEU A 257 -24.97 0.90 -4.48
N GLN A 258 -25.53 1.73 -3.58
CA GLN A 258 -25.78 3.17 -3.81
C GLN A 258 -25.01 4.00 -2.77
N PRO A 259 -23.66 4.01 -2.82
CA PRO A 259 -22.88 4.80 -1.88
C PRO A 259 -23.03 6.30 -2.16
N ALA A 260 -22.83 7.12 -1.13
CA ALA A 260 -22.70 8.56 -1.29
C ALA A 260 -21.45 8.91 -2.10
N GLU A 261 -20.36 8.13 -1.92
CA GLU A 261 -19.10 8.31 -2.64
C GLU A 261 -18.61 6.97 -3.23
N LEU A 262 -18.38 6.95 -4.54
CA LEU A 262 -17.74 5.84 -5.25
C LEU A 262 -16.39 6.27 -5.82
N LEU A 263 -15.33 5.57 -5.42
CA LEU A 263 -13.98 5.78 -5.95
C LEU A 263 -13.47 4.54 -6.67
N GLY A 264 -13.19 4.66 -7.95
CA GLY A 264 -12.47 3.65 -8.74
C GLY A 264 -10.99 3.95 -8.84
N LEU A 265 -10.17 2.93 -8.71
CA LEU A 265 -8.71 3.00 -8.86
C LEU A 265 -8.28 2.04 -9.96
N THR A 266 -7.46 2.51 -10.91
CA THR A 266 -6.85 1.65 -11.92
C THR A 266 -5.54 2.23 -12.43
N ALA A 267 -4.67 1.38 -12.96
CA ALA A 267 -3.51 1.82 -13.75
C ALA A 267 -3.83 1.88 -15.25
N THR A 268 -4.80 1.10 -15.70
CA THR A 268 -5.14 0.88 -17.10
C THR A 268 -6.65 0.95 -17.28
N PRO A 269 -7.22 2.08 -17.70
CA PRO A 269 -8.67 2.20 -17.93
C PRO A 269 -9.10 1.52 -19.22
N GLU A 270 -8.21 1.42 -20.21
CA GLU A 270 -8.45 0.75 -21.49
C GLU A 270 -8.26 -0.76 -21.33
N ARG A 271 -9.20 -1.53 -21.81
CA ARG A 271 -9.16 -2.99 -21.80
C ARG A 271 -8.84 -3.55 -23.19
N GLY A 272 -8.27 -4.76 -23.20
CA GLY A 272 -7.98 -5.47 -24.44
C GLY A 272 -9.21 -5.86 -25.26
N ASP A 273 -10.42 -5.83 -24.66
CA ASP A 273 -11.70 -6.09 -25.34
C ASP A 273 -12.35 -4.80 -25.90
N GLY A 274 -11.70 -3.64 -25.79
CA GLY A 274 -12.19 -2.36 -26.29
C GLY A 274 -13.19 -1.64 -25.38
N THR A 275 -13.52 -2.20 -24.20
CA THR A 275 -14.36 -1.51 -23.22
C THR A 275 -13.54 -0.54 -22.39
N ASP A 276 -14.17 0.58 -22.01
CA ASP A 276 -13.55 1.63 -21.18
C ASP A 276 -14.28 1.73 -19.84
N VAL A 277 -13.55 1.52 -18.75
CA VAL A 277 -14.11 1.58 -17.40
C VAL A 277 -14.63 2.96 -17.02
N ARG A 278 -14.26 4.01 -17.73
CA ARG A 278 -14.78 5.37 -17.52
C ARG A 278 -16.32 5.41 -17.61
N ALA A 279 -16.92 4.51 -18.39
CA ALA A 279 -18.39 4.41 -18.50
C ALA A 279 -19.08 4.16 -17.14
N LEU A 280 -18.41 3.53 -16.19
CA LEU A 280 -18.92 3.32 -14.82
C LEU A 280 -18.82 4.59 -13.94
N PHE A 281 -18.13 5.62 -14.44
CA PHE A 281 -17.84 6.88 -13.76
C PHE A 281 -18.25 8.07 -14.65
N ASP A 282 -19.43 7.99 -15.25
CA ASP A 282 -20.03 9.01 -16.11
C ASP A 282 -19.14 9.45 -17.29
N GLY A 283 -18.30 8.52 -17.78
CA GLY A 283 -17.37 8.75 -18.89
C GLY A 283 -16.16 9.64 -18.51
N ARG A 284 -15.85 9.80 -17.22
CA ARG A 284 -14.89 10.80 -16.73
C ARG A 284 -13.78 10.19 -15.88
N THR A 285 -12.74 10.99 -15.72
CA THR A 285 -11.60 10.71 -14.85
C THR A 285 -11.37 11.94 -13.97
N ALA A 286 -11.36 11.75 -12.66
CA ALA A 286 -11.10 12.83 -11.70
C ALA A 286 -9.62 13.23 -11.72
N ALA A 287 -8.73 12.26 -11.85
CA ALA A 287 -7.29 12.50 -11.97
C ALA A 287 -6.61 11.39 -12.76
N GLU A 288 -5.58 11.74 -13.51
CA GLU A 288 -4.81 10.80 -14.33
C GLU A 288 -3.31 11.03 -14.18
N LEU A 289 -2.56 9.96 -13.86
CA LEU A 289 -1.10 9.92 -13.76
C LEU A 289 -0.60 8.64 -14.45
N ARG A 290 -0.34 8.73 -15.75
CA ARG A 290 0.12 7.58 -16.54
C ARG A 290 1.56 7.21 -16.23
N ILE A 291 1.96 6.01 -16.63
CA ILE A 291 3.30 5.48 -16.37
C ILE A 291 4.40 6.40 -16.91
N TRP A 292 4.22 6.95 -18.11
CA TRP A 292 5.21 7.84 -18.71
C TRP A 292 5.28 9.19 -18.00
N ASP A 293 4.15 9.71 -17.54
CA ASP A 293 4.11 10.94 -16.76
C ASP A 293 4.78 10.73 -15.40
N ALA A 294 4.54 9.59 -14.77
CA ALA A 294 5.17 9.24 -13.50
C ALA A 294 6.70 9.05 -13.63
N ILE A 295 7.17 8.46 -14.72
CA ILE A 295 8.61 8.33 -15.02
C ILE A 295 9.21 9.71 -15.30
N ASN A 296 8.58 10.53 -16.14
CA ASN A 296 9.06 11.88 -16.48
C ASN A 296 9.14 12.80 -15.26
N GLN A 297 8.24 12.62 -14.29
CA GLN A 297 8.27 13.34 -13.01
C GLN A 297 9.23 12.73 -11.98
N GLY A 298 9.95 11.67 -12.33
CA GLY A 298 10.90 11.00 -11.42
C GLY A 298 10.23 10.23 -10.26
N LEU A 299 8.93 9.94 -10.38
CA LEU A 299 8.16 9.19 -9.37
C LEU A 299 8.37 7.68 -9.50
N LEU A 300 8.63 7.21 -10.71
CA LEU A 300 8.96 5.83 -11.03
C LEU A 300 10.32 5.76 -11.70
N SER A 301 11.02 4.64 -11.47
CA SER A 301 12.32 4.40 -12.12
C SER A 301 12.12 4.16 -13.62
N PRO A 302 12.92 4.78 -14.48
CA PRO A 302 12.94 4.45 -15.89
C PRO A 302 13.41 3.01 -16.10
N PHE A 303 12.97 2.40 -17.17
CA PHE A 303 13.36 1.04 -17.55
C PHE A 303 13.73 0.99 -19.03
N HIS A 304 14.57 0.03 -19.38
CA HIS A 304 14.86 -0.31 -20.77
C HIS A 304 14.00 -1.50 -21.19
N TYR A 305 13.22 -1.32 -22.24
CA TYR A 305 12.44 -2.40 -22.83
C TYR A 305 13.18 -2.99 -24.01
N PHE A 306 13.50 -4.28 -23.94
CA PHE A 306 14.13 -5.02 -25.02
C PHE A 306 13.11 -6.03 -25.56
N GLY A 307 12.58 -5.77 -26.75
CA GLY A 307 11.77 -6.75 -27.46
C GLY A 307 12.69 -7.75 -28.15
N ILE A 308 12.58 -9.02 -27.80
CA ILE A 308 13.24 -10.10 -28.54
C ILE A 308 12.20 -10.66 -29.52
N GLY A 309 12.38 -10.37 -30.81
CA GLY A 309 11.62 -11.02 -31.86
C GLY A 309 12.18 -12.42 -32.12
N ASP A 310 11.33 -13.40 -32.10
CA ASP A 310 11.64 -14.71 -32.64
C ASP A 310 10.88 -14.93 -33.97
N ASN A 311 11.30 -15.90 -34.76
CA ASN A 311 10.65 -16.23 -36.04
C ASN A 311 9.48 -17.22 -35.86
N THR A 312 8.95 -17.37 -34.64
CA THR A 312 7.89 -18.32 -34.35
C THR A 312 6.57 -17.83 -34.93
N ASP A 313 5.98 -18.59 -35.79
CA ASP A 313 4.68 -18.31 -36.38
C ASP A 313 3.54 -18.67 -35.42
N LEU A 314 2.96 -17.63 -34.80
CA LEU A 314 1.84 -17.78 -33.89
C LEU A 314 0.47 -17.89 -34.56
N THR A 315 0.40 -17.78 -35.87
CA THR A 315 -0.88 -17.85 -36.62
C THR A 315 -1.59 -19.21 -36.50
N GLN A 316 -0.83 -20.26 -36.23
CA GLN A 316 -1.30 -21.62 -35.99
C GLN A 316 -1.76 -21.87 -34.55
N VAL A 317 -1.50 -20.94 -33.60
CA VAL A 317 -1.89 -21.11 -32.20
C VAL A 317 -3.30 -20.58 -31.98
N PRO A 318 -4.24 -21.41 -31.48
CA PRO A 318 -5.59 -20.95 -31.22
C PRO A 318 -5.62 -19.75 -30.26
N TRP A 319 -6.33 -18.68 -30.66
CA TRP A 319 -6.57 -17.51 -29.82
C TRP A 319 -8.03 -17.53 -29.36
N SER A 320 -8.25 -17.58 -28.05
CA SER A 320 -9.59 -17.52 -27.47
C SER A 320 -9.60 -16.76 -26.13
N ARG A 321 -10.66 -16.01 -25.87
CA ARG A 321 -10.84 -15.26 -24.62
C ARG A 321 -9.67 -14.32 -24.27
N GLY A 322 -9.07 -13.68 -25.29
CA GLY A 322 -7.98 -12.71 -25.08
C GLY A 322 -6.60 -13.31 -24.80
N ARG A 323 -6.40 -14.62 -25.03
CA ARG A 323 -5.10 -15.30 -24.87
C ARG A 323 -4.90 -16.44 -25.86
N TYR A 324 -3.66 -16.79 -26.10
CA TYR A 324 -3.30 -18.00 -26.82
C TYR A 324 -3.54 -19.25 -25.97
N ASP A 325 -3.84 -20.38 -26.61
CA ASP A 325 -3.90 -21.68 -25.95
C ASP A 325 -2.52 -22.04 -25.39
N GLU A 326 -2.41 -22.16 -24.06
CA GLU A 326 -1.14 -22.39 -23.38
C GLU A 326 -0.49 -23.72 -23.77
N GLY A 327 -1.30 -24.77 -24.00
CA GLY A 327 -0.81 -26.07 -24.42
C GLY A 327 -0.26 -26.07 -25.84
N ALA A 328 -0.94 -25.37 -26.75
CA ALA A 328 -0.47 -25.19 -28.12
C ALA A 328 0.79 -24.34 -28.17
N LEU A 329 0.82 -23.26 -27.39
CA LEU A 329 1.98 -22.36 -27.27
C LEU A 329 3.19 -23.12 -26.72
N SER A 330 3.01 -23.88 -25.65
CA SER A 330 4.07 -24.68 -25.04
C SER A 330 4.64 -25.67 -26.05
N ARG A 331 3.80 -26.40 -26.79
CA ARG A 331 4.28 -27.34 -27.83
C ARG A 331 5.08 -26.63 -28.92
N LEU A 332 4.67 -25.44 -29.33
CA LEU A 332 5.35 -24.68 -30.35
C LEU A 332 6.78 -24.25 -29.91
N TYR A 333 6.92 -23.84 -28.65
CA TYR A 333 8.22 -23.39 -28.09
C TYR A 333 9.10 -24.52 -27.57
N THR A 334 8.55 -25.68 -27.21
CA THR A 334 9.33 -26.82 -26.70
C THR A 334 9.74 -27.82 -27.79
N GLY A 335 9.22 -27.66 -29.04
CA GLY A 335 9.67 -28.47 -30.18
C GLY A 335 9.14 -29.90 -30.18
N ASN A 336 8.05 -30.19 -29.46
CA ASN A 336 7.36 -31.50 -29.45
C ASN A 336 5.87 -31.36 -29.79
#